data_e53f3efa4373e73222f89e86f6b11c87
#
_entry.id   e53f3efa4373e73222f89e86f6b11c87
#
_cell.length_a   1.000
_cell.length_b   1.000
_cell.length_c   1.000
_cell.angle_alpha   90.00
_cell.angle_beta   90.00
_cell.angle_gamma   90.00
#
_symmetry.space_group_name_H-M   'P 1'
#
loop_
_entity.id
_entity.type
_entity.pdbx_description
1 polymer ?
#
loop_
_entity_poly.entity_id
_entity_poly.type
_entity_poly.pdbx_seq_one_letter_code
_entity_poly.pdbx_strand_id
1 'polypeptide(L)'
;FYSGNVTRPVRMPQSYFDGKKIVDVYWSGSEESWCHALDESGQLWGWGHNQHGELGVGNNSGTYYYTVPTKIGVDFNRYGGIKLLKHYWSDGSQHASIILDGEGYIWFTGYQTNGNSPIGSPGYTGTYHIGSWRRMGFHMNGDIDYFWIGGDENRWFYLRQKSTGMLWNHDGNYG
;
A
#
# COMPACT_ATOMS: atom_id res chain seq x y z
N PHE A 1 -12.93 17.07 -2.75
CA PHE A 1 -13.72 16.41 -1.69
C PHE A 1 -14.70 17.40 -1.10
N TYR A 2 -15.92 16.95 -0.80
CA TYR A 2 -16.96 17.78 -0.18
C TYR A 2 -16.55 18.14 1.25
N SER A 3 -16.54 19.44 1.55
CA SER A 3 -16.27 19.99 2.89
C SER A 3 -17.51 20.10 3.77
N GLY A 4 -18.55 19.30 3.52
CA GLY A 4 -19.81 19.32 4.27
C GLY A 4 -20.28 17.93 4.62
N ASN A 5 -21.19 17.82 5.62
CA ASN A 5 -21.83 16.55 5.99
C ASN A 5 -22.60 15.98 4.79
N VAL A 6 -22.09 14.94 4.18
CA VAL A 6 -22.74 14.24 3.07
C VAL A 6 -23.70 13.22 3.65
N THR A 7 -24.99 13.44 3.51
CA THR A 7 -26.05 12.56 4.04
C THR A 7 -26.49 11.48 3.05
N ARG A 8 -25.92 11.47 1.84
CA ARG A 8 -26.23 10.49 0.78
C ARG A 8 -24.97 10.20 -0.05
N PRO A 9 -24.85 9.01 -0.64
CA PRO A 9 -23.75 8.70 -1.56
C PRO A 9 -23.69 9.71 -2.72
N VAL A 10 -22.46 10.16 -3.03
CA VAL A 10 -22.18 11.05 -4.16
C VAL A 10 -21.28 10.31 -5.13
N ARG A 11 -21.68 10.30 -6.40
CA ARG A 11 -20.91 9.66 -7.46
C ARG A 11 -19.63 10.45 -7.75
N MET A 12 -18.49 9.77 -7.74
CA MET A 12 -17.25 10.33 -8.28
C MET A 12 -17.31 10.36 -9.82
N PRO A 13 -16.86 11.48 -10.46
CA PRO A 13 -16.77 11.52 -11.91
C PRO A 13 -15.88 10.40 -12.46
N GLN A 14 -16.38 9.69 -13.46
CA GLN A 14 -15.61 8.61 -14.09
C GLN A 14 -14.39 9.15 -14.85
N SER A 15 -14.41 10.43 -15.25
CA SER A 15 -13.26 11.13 -15.83
C SER A 15 -12.03 11.18 -14.91
N TYR A 16 -12.20 11.03 -13.59
CA TYR A 16 -11.07 10.92 -12.66
C TYR A 16 -10.24 9.65 -12.88
N PHE A 17 -10.81 8.67 -13.54
CA PHE A 17 -10.21 7.37 -13.85
C PHE A 17 -10.09 7.14 -15.36
N ASP A 18 -9.90 8.21 -16.14
CA ASP A 18 -9.83 8.19 -17.61
C ASP A 18 -11.02 7.48 -18.27
N GLY A 19 -12.20 7.56 -17.67
CA GLY A 19 -13.40 6.87 -18.14
C GLY A 19 -13.43 5.36 -17.87
N LYS A 20 -12.44 4.81 -17.18
CA LYS A 20 -12.34 3.38 -16.86
C LYS A 20 -13.29 2.98 -15.74
N LYS A 21 -13.74 1.73 -15.79
CA LYS A 21 -14.52 1.11 -14.72
C LYS A 21 -13.60 0.74 -13.57
N ILE A 22 -13.94 1.15 -12.34
CA ILE A 22 -13.26 0.68 -11.12
C ILE A 22 -13.79 -0.70 -10.76
N VAL A 23 -12.88 -1.62 -10.51
CA VAL A 23 -13.19 -3.02 -10.15
C VAL A 23 -12.90 -3.32 -8.69
N ASP A 24 -12.02 -2.55 -8.04
CA ASP A 24 -11.74 -2.71 -6.62
C ASP A 24 -11.32 -1.37 -5.98
N VAL A 25 -11.56 -1.24 -4.65
CA VAL A 25 -11.22 -0.05 -3.87
C VAL A 25 -10.65 -0.48 -2.52
N TYR A 26 -9.58 0.17 -2.12
CA TYR A 26 -8.86 -0.07 -0.87
C TYR A 26 -8.77 1.22 -0.06
N TRP A 27 -9.15 1.17 1.20
CA TRP A 27 -9.16 2.32 2.09
C TRP A 27 -8.37 2.05 3.38
N SER A 28 -7.57 3.04 3.83
CA SER A 28 -6.70 2.90 5.00
C SER A 28 -7.43 2.85 6.35
N GLY A 29 -8.63 3.44 6.44
CA GLY A 29 -9.43 3.44 7.68
C GLY A 29 -8.93 4.39 8.78
N SER A 30 -7.90 5.21 8.54
CA SER A 30 -7.34 6.16 9.49
C SER A 30 -7.95 7.56 9.38
N GLU A 31 -7.70 8.44 10.37
CA GLU A 31 -8.09 9.86 10.30
C GLU A 31 -7.37 10.56 9.14
N GLU A 32 -6.11 10.25 8.90
CA GLU A 32 -5.33 10.66 7.74
C GLU A 32 -5.53 9.67 6.59
N SER A 33 -6.74 9.62 6.05
CA SER A 33 -7.17 8.59 5.11
C SER A 33 -6.53 8.73 3.73
N TRP A 34 -6.13 7.61 3.17
CA TRP A 34 -5.78 7.48 1.76
C TRP A 34 -6.49 6.27 1.15
N CYS A 35 -6.64 6.33 -0.15
CA CYS A 35 -7.34 5.33 -0.93
C CYS A 35 -6.52 4.89 -2.12
N HIS A 36 -6.68 3.63 -2.50
CA HIS A 36 -6.31 3.13 -3.81
C HIS A 36 -7.53 2.55 -4.51
N ALA A 37 -7.54 2.62 -5.82
CA ALA A 37 -8.53 1.94 -6.65
C ALA A 37 -7.84 1.22 -7.80
N LEU A 38 -8.36 0.06 -8.17
CA LEU A 38 -7.94 -0.71 -9.32
C LEU A 38 -9.00 -0.58 -10.41
N ASP A 39 -8.61 -0.22 -11.62
CA ASP A 39 -9.52 -0.20 -12.75
C ASP A 39 -9.49 -1.53 -13.54
N GLU A 40 -10.45 -1.68 -14.45
CA GLU A 40 -10.63 -2.88 -15.29
C GLU A 40 -9.44 -3.20 -16.20
N SER A 41 -8.52 -2.24 -16.42
CA SER A 41 -7.30 -2.45 -17.18
C SER A 41 -6.10 -2.86 -16.31
N GLY A 42 -6.29 -2.96 -14.98
CA GLY A 42 -5.22 -3.26 -14.02
C GLY A 42 -4.38 -2.04 -13.61
N GLN A 43 -4.80 -0.82 -14.01
CA GLN A 43 -4.17 0.43 -13.56
C GLN A 43 -4.55 0.71 -12.12
N LEU A 44 -3.56 0.94 -11.27
CA LEU A 44 -3.76 1.38 -9.89
C LEU A 44 -3.78 2.91 -9.83
N TRP A 45 -4.71 3.44 -9.04
CA TRP A 45 -4.92 4.87 -8.78
C TRP A 45 -4.81 5.13 -7.28
N GLY A 46 -4.30 6.31 -6.88
CA GLY A 46 -4.19 6.70 -5.47
C GLY A 46 -4.63 8.14 -5.23
N TRP A 47 -5.28 8.40 -4.09
CA TRP A 47 -5.65 9.75 -3.63
C TRP A 47 -5.79 9.79 -2.11
N GLY A 48 -5.83 11.00 -1.54
CA GLY A 48 -5.90 11.26 -0.12
C GLY A 48 -4.55 11.67 0.45
N HIS A 49 -4.29 11.29 1.70
CA HIS A 49 -3.06 11.62 2.41
C HIS A 49 -1.83 10.97 1.74
N ASN A 50 -0.71 11.70 1.71
CA ASN A 50 0.56 11.23 1.10
C ASN A 50 1.80 11.87 1.74
N GLN A 51 1.71 12.24 3.01
CA GLN A 51 2.85 12.90 3.70
C GLN A 51 4.09 12.00 3.74
N HIS A 52 3.89 10.70 3.78
CA HIS A 52 4.95 9.71 3.89
C HIS A 52 5.20 8.94 2.58
N GLY A 53 4.49 9.28 1.49
CA GLY A 53 4.61 8.59 0.21
C GLY A 53 3.72 7.34 0.10
N GLU A 54 2.76 7.18 1.02
CA GLU A 54 1.88 6.02 1.13
C GLU A 54 1.02 5.72 -0.09
N LEU A 55 0.84 6.70 -0.98
CA LEU A 55 0.17 6.50 -2.26
C LEU A 55 1.05 5.85 -3.32
N GLY A 56 2.37 6.02 -3.24
CA GLY A 56 3.28 5.48 -4.25
C GLY A 56 3.19 6.16 -5.62
N VAL A 57 2.77 7.42 -5.67
CA VAL A 57 2.61 8.21 -6.91
C VAL A 57 3.92 8.74 -7.49
N GLY A 58 5.05 8.37 -6.91
CA GLY A 58 6.40 8.76 -7.39
C GLY A 58 6.98 9.99 -6.71
N ASN A 59 6.23 10.65 -5.84
CA ASN A 59 6.68 11.84 -5.13
C ASN A 59 6.26 11.79 -3.66
N ASN A 60 7.20 12.05 -2.75
CA ASN A 60 6.99 12.22 -1.31
C ASN A 60 7.40 13.62 -0.83
N SER A 61 7.78 14.52 -1.73
CA SER A 61 8.26 15.85 -1.39
C SER A 61 7.17 16.90 -1.53
N GLY A 62 6.47 17.19 -0.42
CA GLY A 62 5.70 18.43 -0.27
C GLY A 62 4.24 18.40 -0.67
N THR A 63 3.71 17.33 -1.25
CA THR A 63 2.26 17.20 -1.50
C THR A 63 1.66 16.27 -0.47
N TYR A 64 1.08 16.85 0.59
CA TYR A 64 0.48 16.10 1.69
C TYR A 64 -0.84 15.42 1.31
N TYR A 65 -1.58 15.99 0.35
CA TYR A 65 -2.89 15.48 -0.04
C TYR A 65 -3.08 15.53 -1.56
N TYR A 66 -3.48 14.40 -2.12
CA TYR A 66 -3.97 14.30 -3.49
C TYR A 66 -5.49 14.32 -3.47
N THR A 67 -6.08 15.43 -3.90
CA THR A 67 -7.55 15.63 -3.88
C THR A 67 -8.28 14.95 -5.03
N VAL A 68 -7.56 14.45 -6.01
CA VAL A 68 -8.11 13.69 -7.14
C VAL A 68 -7.31 12.41 -7.34
N PRO A 69 -7.95 11.32 -7.80
CA PRO A 69 -7.23 10.09 -8.14
C PRO A 69 -6.08 10.34 -9.11
N THR A 70 -4.92 9.86 -8.75
CA THR A 70 -3.68 10.02 -9.52
C THR A 70 -3.18 8.64 -9.94
N LYS A 71 -2.77 8.50 -11.19
CA LYS A 71 -2.22 7.23 -11.69
C LYS A 71 -0.94 6.85 -10.97
N ILE A 72 -0.84 5.59 -10.58
CA ILE A 72 0.39 4.99 -10.10
C ILE A 72 1.23 4.58 -11.31
N GLY A 73 2.51 4.96 -11.30
CA GLY A 73 3.41 4.76 -12.46
C GLY A 73 3.88 3.32 -12.66
N VAL A 74 3.64 2.41 -11.71
CA VAL A 74 3.99 1.00 -11.83
C VAL A 74 2.88 0.25 -12.56
N ASP A 75 3.24 -0.42 -13.64
CA ASP A 75 2.35 -1.34 -14.36
C ASP A 75 2.42 -2.74 -13.71
N PHE A 76 1.52 -3.00 -12.77
CA PHE A 76 1.46 -4.28 -12.06
C PHE A 76 1.05 -5.46 -12.93
N ASN A 77 0.46 -5.24 -14.13
CA ASN A 77 0.13 -6.33 -15.05
C ASN A 77 1.39 -7.09 -15.50
N ARG A 78 2.54 -6.42 -15.55
CA ARG A 78 3.85 -7.04 -15.85
C ARG A 78 4.30 -8.06 -14.80
N TYR A 79 3.66 -8.05 -13.63
CA TYR A 79 3.99 -8.89 -12.48
C TYR A 79 2.81 -9.79 -12.09
N GLY A 80 1.96 -10.12 -13.06
CA GLY A 80 0.79 -10.96 -12.87
C GLY A 80 -0.39 -10.29 -12.17
N GLY A 81 -0.39 -8.95 -12.13
CA GLY A 81 -1.45 -8.13 -11.50
C GLY A 81 -1.30 -7.99 -9.99
N ILE A 82 -2.26 -7.29 -9.38
CA ILE A 82 -2.35 -7.12 -7.94
C ILE A 82 -3.23 -8.23 -7.37
N LYS A 83 -2.66 -9.06 -6.50
CA LYS A 83 -3.39 -10.12 -5.79
C LYS A 83 -4.05 -9.64 -4.50
N LEU A 84 -3.32 -8.80 -3.75
CA LEU A 84 -3.76 -8.28 -2.47
C LEU A 84 -3.12 -6.91 -2.25
N LEU A 85 -3.92 -5.94 -1.81
CA LEU A 85 -3.44 -4.65 -1.34
C LEU A 85 -3.96 -4.43 0.07
N LYS A 86 -3.08 -4.02 0.98
CA LYS A 86 -3.41 -3.63 2.35
C LYS A 86 -2.73 -2.33 2.69
N HIS A 87 -3.39 -1.57 3.56
CA HIS A 87 -2.83 -0.37 4.16
C HIS A 87 -2.35 -0.68 5.57
N TYR A 88 -1.24 -0.08 5.92
CA TYR A 88 -0.65 -0.09 7.24
C TYR A 88 -0.74 1.30 7.85
N TRP A 89 -1.20 1.34 9.09
CA TRP A 89 -1.28 2.56 9.88
C TRP A 89 -0.94 2.23 11.33
N SER A 90 -0.13 3.08 11.99
CA SER A 90 0.11 3.00 13.42
C SER A 90 0.09 4.39 14.04
N ASP A 91 -0.17 4.45 15.34
CA ASP A 91 -0.01 5.66 16.13
C ASP A 91 1.42 6.18 15.96
N GLY A 92 1.56 7.48 15.69
CA GLY A 92 2.87 8.10 15.52
C GLY A 92 3.36 8.25 14.09
N SER A 93 2.45 8.28 13.10
CA SER A 93 2.75 8.71 11.72
C SER A 93 3.41 7.66 10.83
N GLN A 94 3.26 6.38 11.12
CA GLN A 94 3.75 5.32 10.24
C GLN A 94 2.64 4.88 9.28
N HIS A 95 2.63 5.45 8.10
CA HIS A 95 1.65 5.16 7.05
C HIS A 95 2.32 4.49 5.87
N ALA A 96 1.76 3.39 5.42
CA ALA A 96 2.29 2.65 4.29
C ALA A 96 1.21 1.87 3.54
N SER A 97 1.52 1.51 2.32
CA SER A 97 0.72 0.60 1.51
C SER A 97 1.57 -0.56 1.04
N ILE A 98 0.98 -1.75 1.03
CA ILE A 98 1.66 -3.01 0.72
C ILE A 98 0.85 -3.76 -0.32
N ILE A 99 1.52 -4.27 -1.34
CA ILE A 99 0.94 -5.10 -2.40
C ILE A 99 1.64 -6.45 -2.43
N LEU A 100 0.86 -7.50 -2.62
CA LEU A 100 1.31 -8.79 -3.13
C LEU A 100 0.93 -8.87 -4.59
N ASP A 101 1.91 -9.05 -5.47
CA ASP A 101 1.67 -9.23 -6.90
C ASP A 101 1.34 -10.69 -7.30
N GLY A 102 0.95 -10.88 -8.54
CA GLY A 102 0.59 -12.20 -9.06
C GLY A 102 1.75 -13.19 -9.14
N GLU A 103 2.99 -12.69 -9.16
CA GLU A 103 4.22 -13.52 -9.16
C GLU A 103 4.67 -13.90 -7.75
N GLY A 104 4.00 -13.43 -6.68
CA GLY A 104 4.34 -13.76 -5.30
C GLY A 104 5.40 -12.86 -4.66
N TYR A 105 5.51 -11.61 -5.12
CA TYR A 105 6.41 -10.61 -4.54
C TYR A 105 5.65 -9.56 -3.76
N ILE A 106 6.27 -9.09 -2.69
CA ILE A 106 5.77 -7.98 -1.87
C ILE A 106 6.34 -6.65 -2.39
N TRP A 107 5.46 -5.68 -2.52
CA TRP A 107 5.77 -4.29 -2.83
C TRP A 107 5.35 -3.38 -1.69
N PHE A 108 6.12 -2.32 -1.49
CA PHE A 108 5.93 -1.37 -0.41
C PHE A 108 6.04 0.06 -0.91
N THR A 109 5.28 0.96 -0.29
CA THR A 109 5.42 2.42 -0.38
C THR A 109 4.98 3.06 0.93
N GLY A 110 5.53 4.24 1.27
CA GLY A 110 5.21 4.95 2.49
C GLY A 110 6.37 5.07 3.47
N TYR A 111 6.03 5.19 4.75
CA TYR A 111 6.98 5.39 5.83
C TYR A 111 7.64 4.08 6.27
N GLN A 112 8.94 4.12 6.43
CA GLN A 112 9.73 3.01 6.92
C GLN A 112 10.74 3.49 7.97
N THR A 113 10.77 2.85 9.14
CA THR A 113 11.78 3.07 10.18
C THR A 113 12.60 1.81 10.43
N ASN A 114 13.81 1.99 10.96
CA ASN A 114 14.59 0.88 11.51
C ASN A 114 13.80 0.14 12.60
N GLY A 115 13.59 -1.14 12.42
CA GLY A 115 13.01 -2.04 13.41
C GLY A 115 11.50 -1.94 13.62
N ASN A 116 10.81 -0.91 13.10
CA ASN A 116 9.37 -0.74 13.29
C ASN A 116 8.56 -0.82 11.98
N SER A 117 9.16 -1.20 10.88
CA SER A 117 8.40 -1.49 9.66
C SER A 117 7.84 -2.91 9.73
N PRO A 118 6.55 -3.12 9.44
CA PRO A 118 5.95 -4.47 9.47
C PRO A 118 6.62 -5.46 8.51
N ILE A 119 7.38 -4.96 7.56
CA ILE A 119 8.01 -5.78 6.52
C ILE A 119 9.52 -5.86 6.64
N GLY A 120 10.12 -5.40 7.76
CA GLY A 120 11.59 -5.39 7.88
C GLY A 120 12.28 -4.61 6.77
N SER A 121 13.53 -4.31 6.96
CA SER A 121 14.33 -3.63 5.94
C SER A 121 15.55 -4.46 5.58
N PRO A 122 15.45 -5.45 4.69
CA PRO A 122 16.66 -6.06 4.18
C PRO A 122 17.51 -4.98 3.48
N GLY A 123 18.51 -4.46 4.17
CA GLY A 123 19.49 -3.52 3.60
C GLY A 123 19.23 -2.02 3.77
N TYR A 124 18.19 -1.59 4.49
CA TYR A 124 17.96 -0.17 4.80
C TYR A 124 18.09 0.10 6.30
N THR A 125 19.02 0.94 6.68
CA THR A 125 19.21 1.44 8.05
C THR A 125 18.82 2.92 8.10
N GLY A 126 17.75 3.28 8.81
CA GLY A 126 17.27 4.66 8.95
C GLY A 126 15.77 4.81 8.77
N THR A 127 15.30 6.04 8.89
CA THR A 127 13.92 6.44 8.62
C THR A 127 13.81 6.91 7.17
N TYR A 128 12.92 6.33 6.40
CA TYR A 128 12.73 6.67 4.99
C TYR A 128 11.25 6.87 4.66
N HIS A 129 11.01 7.85 3.78
CA HIS A 129 9.74 8.03 3.10
C HIS A 129 9.90 7.51 1.67
N ILE A 130 9.22 6.42 1.35
CA ILE A 130 9.29 5.80 0.03
C ILE A 130 8.06 6.22 -0.77
N GLY A 131 8.23 7.18 -1.67
CA GLY A 131 7.13 7.75 -2.48
C GLY A 131 6.80 6.97 -3.74
N SER A 132 7.55 5.91 -4.04
CA SER A 132 7.32 5.04 -5.19
C SER A 132 7.26 3.58 -4.76
N TRP A 133 6.39 2.79 -5.37
CA TRP A 133 6.32 1.36 -5.12
C TRP A 133 7.66 0.67 -5.40
N ARG A 134 8.15 -0.10 -4.42
CA ARG A 134 9.38 -0.88 -4.50
C ARG A 134 9.15 -2.33 -4.14
N ARG A 135 9.70 -3.24 -4.92
CA ARG A 135 9.78 -4.65 -4.55
C ARG A 135 10.68 -4.82 -3.34
N MET A 136 10.20 -5.59 -2.38
CA MET A 136 10.95 -5.92 -1.17
C MET A 136 11.82 -7.16 -1.38
N GLY A 137 13.02 -7.17 -0.76
CA GLY A 137 14.00 -8.24 -0.92
C GLY A 137 13.85 -9.39 0.06
N PHE A 138 12.67 -10.04 0.14
CA PHE A 138 12.50 -11.23 0.98
C PHE A 138 13.12 -12.48 0.35
N HIS A 139 13.63 -13.38 1.21
CA HIS A 139 14.15 -14.67 0.75
C HIS A 139 13.08 -15.60 0.16
N MET A 140 11.79 -15.34 0.44
CA MET A 140 10.63 -16.09 -0.07
C MET A 140 10.00 -15.43 -1.31
N ASN A 141 10.63 -14.43 -1.90
CA ASN A 141 10.08 -13.76 -3.07
C ASN A 141 9.82 -14.76 -4.21
N GLY A 142 8.63 -14.63 -4.82
CA GLY A 142 8.13 -15.58 -5.82
C GLY A 142 7.38 -16.78 -5.26
N ASP A 143 7.42 -16.98 -3.94
CA ASP A 143 6.78 -18.09 -3.24
C ASP A 143 5.80 -17.61 -2.14
N ILE A 144 5.29 -16.39 -2.25
CA ILE A 144 4.30 -15.81 -1.32
C ILE A 144 2.93 -15.83 -1.99
N ASP A 145 1.90 -16.34 -1.34
CA ASP A 145 0.54 -16.33 -1.87
C ASP A 145 -0.46 -15.56 -1.03
N TYR A 146 -0.08 -15.17 0.18
CA TYR A 146 -0.91 -14.37 1.08
C TYR A 146 -0.06 -13.61 2.09
N PHE A 147 -0.55 -12.43 2.51
CA PHE A 147 -0.03 -11.74 3.68
C PHE A 147 -1.16 -11.15 4.52
N TRP A 148 -0.89 -10.96 5.80
CA TRP A 148 -1.79 -10.35 6.76
C TRP A 148 -1.04 -9.31 7.59
N ILE A 149 -1.71 -8.19 7.86
CA ILE A 149 -1.23 -7.12 8.72
C ILE A 149 -2.27 -6.90 9.80
N GLY A 150 -1.87 -6.83 11.06
CA GLY A 150 -2.79 -6.61 12.16
C GLY A 150 -2.09 -6.57 13.51
N GLY A 151 -2.88 -6.62 14.59
CA GLY A 151 -2.43 -6.44 15.96
C GLY A 151 -2.57 -5.01 16.42
N ASP A 152 -2.34 -4.75 17.72
CA ASP A 152 -2.30 -3.42 18.27
C ASP A 152 -1.19 -2.64 17.57
N GLU A 153 -1.52 -1.45 17.08
CA GLU A 153 -0.64 -0.60 16.26
C GLU A 153 -0.14 -1.26 14.97
N ASN A 154 -0.84 -2.30 14.44
CA ASN A 154 -0.50 -3.01 13.21
C ASN A 154 0.96 -3.49 13.14
N ARG A 155 1.53 -3.95 14.25
CA ARG A 155 2.95 -4.35 14.33
C ARG A 155 3.23 -5.75 13.81
N TRP A 156 2.17 -6.54 13.54
CA TRP A 156 2.31 -7.92 13.12
C TRP A 156 2.15 -8.06 11.62
N PHE A 157 3.14 -8.63 10.97
CA PHE A 157 3.12 -8.94 9.54
C PHE A 157 3.36 -10.44 9.35
N TYR A 158 2.38 -11.10 8.75
CA TYR A 158 2.46 -12.53 8.46
C TYR A 158 2.50 -12.74 6.96
N LEU A 159 3.37 -13.65 6.52
CA LEU A 159 3.46 -14.14 5.16
C LEU A 159 3.10 -15.62 5.14
N ARG A 160 2.34 -16.05 4.14
CA ARG A 160 2.16 -17.47 3.86
C ARG A 160 3.01 -17.87 2.66
N GLN A 161 3.87 -18.87 2.88
CA GLN A 161 4.67 -19.46 1.83
C GLN A 161 3.81 -20.40 0.99
N LYS A 162 3.73 -20.18 -0.32
CA LYS A 162 2.87 -20.91 -1.24
C LYS A 162 3.24 -22.40 -1.34
N SER A 163 4.54 -22.71 -1.47
CA SER A 163 5.04 -24.07 -1.68
C SER A 163 4.85 -24.99 -0.48
N THR A 164 4.90 -24.45 0.74
CA THR A 164 4.87 -25.22 1.98
C THR A 164 3.62 -25.03 2.83
N GLY A 165 2.88 -23.93 2.60
CA GLY A 165 1.77 -23.47 3.45
C GLY A 165 2.23 -22.91 4.81
N MET A 166 3.53 -22.81 5.07
CA MET A 166 4.06 -22.29 6.33
C MET A 166 3.75 -20.80 6.49
N LEU A 167 3.45 -20.41 7.72
CA LEU A 167 3.30 -19.01 8.11
C LEU A 167 4.63 -18.52 8.68
N TRP A 168 5.04 -17.35 8.20
CA TRP A 168 6.20 -16.60 8.66
C TRP A 168 5.71 -15.32 9.28
N ASN A 169 6.19 -15.00 10.47
CA ASN A 169 5.87 -13.73 11.10
C ASN A 169 7.10 -12.82 11.11
N HIS A 170 6.84 -11.54 11.05
CA HIS A 170 7.81 -10.49 11.28
C HIS A 170 7.23 -9.58 12.37
N ASP A 171 7.83 -9.59 13.54
CA ASP A 171 7.34 -8.86 14.71
C ASP A 171 7.94 -7.45 14.84
N GLY A 172 8.63 -6.96 13.81
CA GLY A 172 9.21 -5.62 13.80
C GLY A 172 10.33 -5.40 14.85
N ASN A 173 10.65 -6.40 15.64
CA ASN A 173 11.58 -6.30 16.77
C ASN A 173 12.77 -7.23 16.55
N TYR A 174 13.67 -6.84 15.63
CA TYR A 174 15.00 -7.45 15.58
C TYR A 174 16.04 -6.44 16.05
N GLY A 175 16.46 -6.62 17.31
CA GLY A 175 17.72 -6.09 17.80
C GLY A 175 18.91 -6.78 17.14
#